data_cc277af8f0343826f01679f7d23670a0
#
_entry.id   cc277af8f0343826f01679f7d23670a0
#
_cell.length_a   1.000
_cell.length_b   1.000
_cell.length_c   1.000
_cell.angle_alpha   90.00
_cell.angle_beta   90.00
_cell.angle_gamma   90.00
#
_symmetry.space_group_name_H-M   'P 1'
#
loop_
_entity.id
_entity.type
_entity.pdbx_description
1 polymer ?
#
loop_
_entity_poly.entity_id
_entity_poly.type
_entity_poly.pdbx_seq_one_letter_code
_entity_poly.pdbx_strand_id
1 'polypeptide(L)'
;MALLPEEDIITEEVEEIEEDQTLSKLGKVFLFDFKNNRYVIENGKPVECTERQALEQWIHWILLTYKDKYNIYKGTDFYCNIEDLVGQKRNAFILSELQREVEEALKKHRYIDHIENFVTTQEKTTLNVNFDVVLKNDEVINISA
;
A
#
# COMPACT_ATOMS: atom_id res chain seq x y z
N MET A 1 -20.29 46.51 -6.01
CA MET A 1 -20.48 45.08 -5.95
C MET A 1 -19.20 44.30 -6.29
N ALA A 2 -18.21 44.51 -5.48
CA ALA A 2 -16.91 43.87 -5.60
C ALA A 2 -16.89 42.43 -5.05
N LEU A 3 -18.02 41.88 -4.61
CA LEU A 3 -18.12 40.55 -4.00
C LEU A 3 -17.99 39.37 -5.01
N LEU A 4 -18.43 39.57 -6.24
CA LEU A 4 -18.39 38.49 -7.25
C LEU A 4 -16.98 38.10 -7.69
N PRO A 5 -16.03 39.03 -7.93
CA PRO A 5 -14.64 38.64 -8.20
C PRO A 5 -13.92 38.01 -7.02
N GLU A 6 -14.26 38.38 -5.79
CA GLU A 6 -13.69 37.81 -4.58
C GLU A 6 -14.18 36.35 -4.36
N GLU A 7 -15.44 36.05 -4.68
CA GLU A 7 -16.00 34.70 -4.63
C GLU A 7 -15.31 33.76 -5.63
N ASP A 8 -15.03 34.24 -6.85
CA ASP A 8 -14.31 33.45 -7.86
C ASP A 8 -12.88 33.13 -7.42
N ILE A 9 -12.17 34.09 -6.79
CA ILE A 9 -10.82 33.89 -6.24
C ILE A 9 -10.84 32.87 -5.10
N ILE A 10 -11.81 32.92 -4.20
CA ILE A 10 -11.97 31.97 -3.09
C ILE A 10 -12.25 30.57 -3.61
N THR A 11 -13.04 30.43 -4.66
CA THR A 11 -13.35 29.15 -5.28
C THR A 11 -12.11 28.52 -5.93
N GLU A 12 -11.27 29.29 -6.60
CA GLU A 12 -10.00 28.84 -7.15
C GLU A 12 -9.01 28.41 -6.06
N GLU A 13 -8.89 29.16 -4.99
CA GLU A 13 -8.05 28.80 -3.83
C GLU A 13 -8.53 27.49 -3.17
N VAL A 14 -9.83 27.27 -3.07
CA VAL A 14 -10.41 26.04 -2.52
C VAL A 14 -10.13 24.83 -3.43
N GLU A 15 -10.21 25.00 -4.74
CA GLU A 15 -9.85 23.96 -5.71
C GLU A 15 -8.36 23.60 -5.63
N GLU A 16 -7.47 24.58 -5.52
CA GLU A 16 -6.04 24.35 -5.34
C GLU A 16 -5.74 23.64 -4.00
N ILE A 17 -6.42 23.99 -2.94
CA ILE A 17 -6.30 23.33 -1.63
C ILE A 17 -6.80 21.88 -1.72
N GLU A 18 -7.87 21.62 -2.43
CA GLU A 18 -8.37 20.25 -2.65
C GLU A 18 -7.43 19.41 -3.49
N GLU A 19 -6.82 19.95 -4.54
CA GLU A 19 -5.80 19.26 -5.33
C GLU A 19 -4.55 18.96 -4.51
N ASP A 20 -4.07 19.90 -3.73
CA ASP A 20 -2.92 19.71 -2.84
C ASP A 20 -3.23 18.69 -1.74
N GLN A 21 -4.43 18.69 -1.19
CA GLN A 21 -4.88 17.67 -0.25
C GLN A 21 -5.01 16.28 -0.88
N THR A 22 -5.37 16.18 -2.16
CA THR A 22 -5.40 14.89 -2.85
C THR A 22 -4.00 14.34 -3.12
N LEU A 23 -3.02 15.19 -3.35
CA LEU A 23 -1.61 14.80 -3.54
C LEU A 23 -0.93 14.43 -2.22
N SER A 24 -1.29 15.08 -1.12
CA SER A 24 -0.68 14.89 0.20
C SER A 24 -1.43 13.91 1.11
N LYS A 25 -2.42 13.17 0.60
CA LYS A 25 -3.28 12.30 1.41
C LYS A 25 -2.61 11.05 1.99
N LEU A 26 -1.37 10.78 1.64
CA LEU A 26 -0.59 9.76 2.34
C LEU A 26 -0.09 10.26 3.70
N GLY A 27 -0.20 11.56 3.95
CA GLY A 27 0.22 12.19 5.21
C GLY A 27 1.72 12.08 5.42
N LYS A 28 2.16 12.40 6.63
CA LYS A 28 3.54 12.16 7.04
C LYS A 28 3.69 10.69 7.43
N VAL A 29 4.52 9.98 6.70
CA VAL A 29 4.85 8.58 6.98
C VAL A 29 6.33 8.49 7.27
N PHE A 30 6.69 7.82 8.35
CA PHE A 30 8.08 7.62 8.74
C PHE A 30 8.59 6.27 8.23
N LEU A 31 9.86 6.25 7.85
CA LEU A 31 10.50 5.07 7.27
C LEU A 31 10.65 3.96 8.32
N PHE A 32 10.11 2.79 8.01
CA PHE A 32 10.18 1.59 8.82
C PHE A 32 11.08 0.55 8.18
N ASP A 33 11.99 -0.02 8.95
CA ASP A 33 12.86 -1.10 8.51
C ASP A 33 12.21 -2.46 8.87
N PHE A 34 11.64 -3.13 7.87
CA PHE A 34 10.97 -4.43 8.05
C PHE A 34 11.93 -5.56 8.37
N LYS A 35 13.20 -5.43 7.99
CA LYS A 35 14.22 -6.44 8.28
C LYS A 35 14.57 -6.48 9.76
N ASN A 36 14.74 -5.31 10.38
CA ASN A 36 15.08 -5.16 11.79
C ASN A 36 13.86 -4.86 12.67
N ASN A 37 12.69 -4.74 12.06
CA ASN A 37 11.41 -4.52 12.71
C ASN A 37 11.39 -3.28 13.62
N ARG A 38 11.91 -2.17 13.10
CA ARG A 38 11.99 -0.88 13.82
C ARG A 38 11.98 0.30 12.86
N TYR A 39 11.64 1.47 13.38
CA TYR A 39 11.74 2.70 12.62
C TYR A 39 13.21 3.12 12.40
N VAL A 40 13.47 3.68 11.24
CA VAL A 40 14.79 4.25 10.91
C VAL A 40 14.93 5.61 11.58
N ILE A 41 16.01 5.78 12.35
CA ILE A 41 16.27 7.02 13.08
C ILE A 41 17.65 7.55 12.64
N GLU A 42 17.68 8.81 12.21
CA GLU A 42 18.90 9.54 11.88
C GLU A 42 18.96 10.83 12.70
N ASN A 43 20.11 11.10 13.30
CA ASN A 43 20.33 12.27 14.16
C ASN A 43 19.28 12.43 15.28
N GLY A 44 18.83 11.31 15.85
CA GLY A 44 17.83 11.28 16.91
C GLY A 44 16.39 11.56 16.45
N LYS A 45 16.15 11.61 15.15
CA LYS A 45 14.81 11.86 14.58
C LYS A 45 14.40 10.77 13.61
N PRO A 46 13.09 10.41 13.57
CA PRO A 46 12.58 9.50 12.55
C PRO A 46 12.77 10.08 11.15
N VAL A 47 13.13 9.22 10.20
CA VAL A 47 13.27 9.60 8.79
C VAL A 47 11.90 9.61 8.13
N GLU A 48 11.55 10.71 7.46
CA GLU A 48 10.31 10.83 6.73
C GLU A 48 10.40 10.12 5.37
N CYS A 49 9.36 9.36 5.00
CA CYS A 49 9.29 8.65 3.73
C CYS A 49 9.03 9.61 2.56
N THR A 50 9.57 9.26 1.39
CA THR A 50 9.04 9.75 0.11
C THR A 50 7.68 9.11 -0.17
N GLU A 51 6.90 9.64 -1.11
CA GLU A 51 5.61 9.05 -1.50
C GLU A 51 5.74 7.59 -1.95
N ARG A 52 6.78 7.29 -2.73
CA ARG A 52 7.06 5.93 -3.17
C ARG A 52 7.36 4.99 -2.00
N GLN A 53 8.19 5.42 -1.06
CA GLN A 53 8.50 4.65 0.15
C GLN A 53 7.27 4.44 1.02
N ALA A 54 6.43 5.45 1.17
CA ALA A 54 5.18 5.35 1.92
C ALA A 54 4.23 4.33 1.29
N LEU A 55 4.13 4.29 -0.02
CA LEU A 55 3.31 3.32 -0.74
C LEU A 55 3.86 1.90 -0.62
N GLU A 56 5.18 1.73 -0.74
CA GLU A 56 5.84 0.43 -0.52
C GLU A 56 5.58 -0.09 0.91
N GLN A 57 5.66 0.75 1.91
CA GLN A 57 5.35 0.38 3.30
C GLN A 57 3.89 0.01 3.49
N TRP A 58 2.97 0.75 2.87
CA TRP A 58 1.55 0.41 2.91
C TRP A 58 1.29 -0.99 2.34
N ILE A 59 1.95 -1.31 1.22
CA ILE A 59 1.85 -2.63 0.59
C ILE A 59 2.37 -3.73 1.54
N HIS A 60 3.53 -3.53 2.12
CA HIS A 60 4.08 -4.50 3.08
C HIS A 60 3.17 -4.71 4.28
N TRP A 61 2.63 -3.66 4.85
CA TRP A 61 1.75 -3.77 6.02
C TRP A 61 0.41 -4.44 5.70
N ILE A 62 -0.20 -4.15 4.55
CA ILE A 62 -1.47 -4.81 4.20
C ILE A 62 -1.28 -6.31 3.94
N LEU A 63 -0.16 -6.70 3.35
CA LEU A 63 0.16 -8.11 3.14
C LEU A 63 0.36 -8.87 4.46
N LEU A 64 0.85 -8.21 5.50
CA LEU A 64 1.04 -8.77 6.82
C LEU A 64 -0.24 -8.74 7.69
N THR A 65 -1.26 -8.02 7.25
CA THR A 65 -2.52 -7.86 7.98
C THR A 65 -3.56 -8.85 7.48
N TYR A 66 -3.77 -9.93 8.21
CA TYR A 66 -4.80 -10.91 7.86
C TYR A 66 -6.19 -10.43 8.27
N LYS A 67 -7.20 -10.91 7.53
CA LYS A 67 -8.59 -10.53 7.78
C LYS A 67 -9.01 -10.87 9.22
N ASP A 68 -9.59 -9.88 9.90
CA ASP A 68 -10.12 -9.99 11.26
C ASP A 68 -9.12 -10.47 12.34
N LYS A 69 -7.84 -10.55 12.03
CA LYS A 69 -6.81 -10.97 12.98
C LYS A 69 -6.52 -9.91 14.05
N TYR A 70 -6.50 -8.65 13.67
CA TYR A 70 -6.20 -7.54 14.58
C TYR A 70 -7.46 -6.75 14.90
N ASN A 71 -7.73 -6.54 16.17
CA ASN A 71 -8.94 -5.86 16.63
C ASN A 71 -9.11 -4.44 16.08
N ILE A 72 -7.99 -3.73 15.90
CA ILE A 72 -7.99 -2.36 15.37
C ILE A 72 -8.48 -2.28 13.91
N TYR A 73 -8.33 -3.37 13.15
CA TYR A 73 -8.69 -3.43 11.73
C TYR A 73 -9.98 -4.23 11.47
N LYS A 74 -10.62 -4.77 12.48
CA LYS A 74 -11.89 -5.47 12.32
C LYS A 74 -12.96 -4.56 11.75
N GLY A 75 -13.65 -5.04 10.71
CA GLY A 75 -14.67 -4.26 10.02
C GLY A 75 -14.14 -3.20 9.05
N THR A 76 -12.82 -3.13 8.86
CA THR A 76 -12.19 -2.24 7.89
C THR A 76 -11.78 -3.01 6.62
N ASP A 77 -11.43 -2.27 5.56
CA ASP A 77 -10.91 -2.86 4.31
C ASP A 77 -9.41 -3.11 4.33
N PHE A 78 -8.72 -2.77 5.42
CA PHE A 78 -7.28 -2.91 5.53
C PHE A 78 -6.90 -4.35 5.93
N TYR A 79 -6.90 -5.25 4.95
CA TYR A 79 -6.45 -6.63 5.13
C TYR A 79 -6.10 -7.29 3.79
N CYS A 80 -5.31 -8.35 3.87
CA CYS A 80 -5.09 -9.31 2.78
C CYS A 80 -5.52 -10.70 3.28
N ASN A 81 -6.53 -11.28 2.66
CA ASN A 81 -7.15 -12.54 3.13
C ASN A 81 -6.42 -13.78 2.61
N ILE A 82 -5.16 -13.96 3.03
CA ILE A 82 -4.29 -15.05 2.56
C ILE A 82 -3.90 -16.06 3.67
N GLU A 83 -4.37 -15.87 4.90
CA GLU A 83 -3.97 -16.72 6.01
C GLU A 83 -4.23 -18.20 5.74
N ASP A 84 -5.39 -18.53 5.21
CA ASP A 84 -5.78 -19.91 4.90
C ASP A 84 -4.99 -20.51 3.72
N LEU A 85 -4.47 -19.66 2.84
CA LEU A 85 -3.72 -20.10 1.65
C LEU A 85 -2.25 -20.34 1.93
N VAL A 86 -1.65 -19.61 2.86
CA VAL A 86 -0.21 -19.66 3.16
C VAL A 86 0.22 -21.01 3.71
N GLY A 87 -0.63 -21.70 4.46
CA GLY A 87 -0.35 -23.01 5.04
C GLY A 87 -0.65 -24.22 4.16
N GLN A 88 -1.19 -24.00 2.96
CA GLN A 88 -1.62 -25.09 2.09
C GLN A 88 -0.51 -25.53 1.11
N LYS A 89 -0.66 -26.77 0.60
CA LYS A 89 0.25 -27.27 -0.42
C LYS A 89 0.20 -26.40 -1.68
N ARG A 90 1.39 -26.10 -2.19
CA ARG A 90 1.56 -25.32 -3.40
C ARG A 90 1.04 -26.09 -4.63
N ASN A 91 -0.02 -25.62 -5.24
CA ASN A 91 -0.52 -26.07 -6.53
C ASN A 91 -1.02 -24.88 -7.35
N ALA A 92 -1.35 -25.10 -8.62
CA ALA A 92 -1.76 -24.02 -9.51
C ALA A 92 -3.01 -23.28 -9.03
N PHE A 93 -3.95 -23.98 -8.43
CA PHE A 93 -5.18 -23.37 -7.87
C PHE A 93 -4.86 -22.45 -6.69
N ILE A 94 -4.07 -22.93 -5.73
CA ILE A 94 -3.69 -22.14 -4.55
C ILE A 94 -2.86 -20.93 -4.94
N LEU A 95 -1.96 -21.04 -5.90
CA LEU A 95 -1.18 -19.90 -6.40
C LEU A 95 -2.06 -18.87 -7.10
N SER A 96 -3.05 -19.31 -7.88
CA SER A 96 -4.02 -18.41 -8.52
C SER A 96 -4.87 -17.67 -7.49
N GLU A 97 -5.33 -18.35 -6.45
CA GLU A 97 -6.08 -17.73 -5.35
C GLU A 97 -5.24 -16.76 -4.55
N LEU A 98 -3.97 -17.11 -4.28
CA LEU A 98 -3.04 -16.21 -3.60
C LEU A 98 -2.81 -14.93 -4.40
N GLN A 99 -2.56 -15.04 -5.69
CA GLN A 99 -2.41 -13.89 -6.59
C GLN A 99 -3.66 -13.02 -6.60
N ARG A 100 -4.84 -13.63 -6.69
CA ARG A 100 -6.11 -12.92 -6.70
C ARG A 100 -6.34 -12.16 -5.41
N GLU A 101 -6.12 -12.77 -4.26
CA GLU A 101 -6.30 -12.12 -2.96
C GLU A 101 -5.31 -10.97 -2.73
N VAL A 102 -4.06 -11.15 -3.15
CA VAL A 102 -3.06 -10.08 -3.08
C VAL A 102 -3.47 -8.92 -3.99
N GLU A 103 -3.88 -9.20 -5.20
CA GLU A 103 -4.32 -8.18 -6.15
C GLU A 103 -5.55 -7.42 -5.65
N GLU A 104 -6.55 -8.11 -5.13
CA GLU A 104 -7.73 -7.48 -4.53
C GLU A 104 -7.37 -6.57 -3.35
N ALA A 105 -6.47 -7.04 -2.48
CA ALA A 105 -6.02 -6.26 -1.34
C ALA A 105 -5.31 -4.97 -1.77
N LEU A 106 -4.43 -5.05 -2.76
CA LEU A 106 -3.66 -3.90 -3.23
C LEU A 106 -4.50 -2.92 -4.03
N LYS A 107 -5.46 -3.40 -4.81
CA LYS A 107 -6.38 -2.53 -5.57
C LYS A 107 -7.27 -1.64 -4.71
N LYS A 108 -7.38 -1.90 -3.42
CA LYS A 108 -8.07 -1.02 -2.47
C LYS A 108 -7.38 0.35 -2.36
N HIS A 109 -6.09 0.42 -2.66
CA HIS A 109 -5.38 1.69 -2.70
C HIS A 109 -5.62 2.41 -4.03
N ARG A 110 -6.02 3.67 -3.95
CA ARG A 110 -6.41 4.46 -5.12
C ARG A 110 -5.31 4.72 -6.15
N TYR A 111 -4.04 4.60 -5.77
CA TYR A 111 -2.90 4.79 -6.68
C TYR A 111 -2.49 3.51 -7.39
N ILE A 112 -2.98 2.37 -6.98
CA ILE A 112 -2.62 1.07 -7.54
C ILE A 112 -3.62 0.68 -8.62
N ASP A 113 -3.12 0.39 -9.83
CA ASP A 113 -3.94 -0.07 -10.94
C ASP A 113 -4.05 -1.59 -10.95
N HIS A 114 -2.93 -2.31 -11.02
CA HIS A 114 -2.89 -3.76 -11.02
C HIS A 114 -1.51 -4.27 -10.61
N ILE A 115 -1.36 -5.59 -10.52
CA ILE A 115 -0.07 -6.26 -10.32
C ILE A 115 0.30 -7.11 -11.52
N GLU A 116 1.59 -7.28 -11.76
CA GLU A 116 2.16 -8.09 -12.85
C GLU A 116 3.31 -8.95 -12.34
N ASN A 117 3.69 -9.94 -13.13
CA ASN A 117 4.86 -10.78 -12.87
C ASN A 117 4.87 -11.42 -11.48
N PHE A 118 3.72 -11.95 -11.08
CA PHE A 118 3.57 -12.60 -9.79
C PHE A 118 4.29 -13.97 -9.78
N VAL A 119 5.35 -14.07 -8.98
CA VAL A 119 6.17 -15.26 -8.87
C VAL A 119 6.29 -15.65 -7.40
N THR A 120 6.10 -16.94 -7.13
CA THR A 120 6.27 -17.48 -5.78
C THR A 120 7.43 -18.45 -5.76
N THR A 121 8.24 -18.39 -4.72
CA THR A 121 9.30 -19.36 -4.43
C THR A 121 9.12 -19.89 -3.02
N GLN A 122 9.30 -21.19 -2.85
CA GLN A 122 9.21 -21.82 -1.54
C GLN A 122 10.57 -22.36 -1.13
N GLU A 123 11.10 -21.86 -0.01
CA GLU A 123 12.30 -22.38 0.62
C GLU A 123 11.94 -22.93 2.00
N LYS A 124 12.07 -24.24 2.18
CA LYS A 124 11.69 -24.93 3.42
C LYS A 124 10.23 -24.64 3.81
N THR A 125 10.02 -23.88 4.86
CA THR A 125 8.70 -23.47 5.35
C THR A 125 8.31 -22.05 4.97
N THR A 126 9.20 -21.33 4.27
CA THR A 126 8.99 -19.92 3.91
C THR A 126 8.51 -19.80 2.48
N LEU A 127 7.39 -19.12 2.30
CA LEU A 127 6.88 -18.75 0.99
C LEU A 127 7.28 -17.30 0.68
N ASN A 128 8.10 -17.14 -0.36
CA ASN A 128 8.49 -15.82 -0.85
C ASN A 128 7.67 -15.46 -2.07
N VAL A 129 7.19 -14.24 -2.11
CA VAL A 129 6.36 -13.71 -3.18
C VAL A 129 7.04 -12.49 -3.79
N ASN A 130 7.21 -12.51 -5.09
CA ASN A 130 7.72 -11.38 -5.87
C ASN A 130 6.69 -10.95 -6.90
N PHE A 131 6.44 -9.68 -7.00
CA PHE A 131 5.54 -9.13 -8.01
C PHE A 131 5.84 -7.65 -8.28
N ASP A 132 5.33 -7.17 -9.39
CA ASP A 132 5.42 -5.76 -9.77
C ASP A 132 4.05 -5.11 -9.56
N VAL A 133 4.04 -3.99 -8.87
CA VAL A 133 2.85 -3.15 -8.69
C VAL A 133 2.88 -2.04 -9.72
N VAL A 134 1.87 -2.02 -10.58
CA VAL A 134 1.71 -0.97 -11.59
C VAL A 134 0.76 0.08 -11.06
N LEU A 135 1.23 1.30 -10.97
CA LEU A 135 0.46 2.44 -10.48
C LEU A 135 -0.37 3.06 -11.62
N LYS A 136 -1.37 3.84 -11.28
CA LYS A 136 -2.22 4.53 -12.27
C LYS A 136 -1.49 5.56 -13.11
N ASN A 137 -0.32 6.01 -12.69
CA ASN A 137 0.58 6.88 -13.46
C ASN A 137 1.62 6.12 -14.29
N ASP A 138 1.45 4.80 -14.46
CA ASP A 138 2.34 3.88 -15.17
C ASP A 138 3.70 3.62 -14.51
N GLU A 139 3.95 4.13 -13.32
CA GLU A 139 5.13 3.76 -12.52
C GLU A 139 5.01 2.32 -12.02
N VAL A 140 6.15 1.64 -11.90
CA VAL A 140 6.23 0.26 -11.44
C VAL A 140 7.08 0.17 -10.19
N ILE A 141 6.56 -0.53 -9.18
CA ILE A 141 7.27 -0.81 -7.93
C ILE A 141 7.42 -2.33 -7.80
N ASN A 142 8.66 -2.80 -7.67
CA ASN A 142 8.91 -4.22 -7.41
C ASN A 142 8.82 -4.51 -5.92
N ILE A 143 8.03 -5.53 -5.55
CA ILE A 143 7.82 -5.96 -4.18
C ILE A 143 8.34 -7.38 -4.00
N SER A 144 9.17 -7.57 -2.99
CA SER A 144 9.64 -8.86 -2.50
C SER A 144 9.18 -9.05 -1.06
N ALA A 145 8.35 -10.05 -0.84
CA ALA A 145 7.79 -10.32 0.48
C ALA A 145 7.99 -11.78 0.93
#